data_322dc4aacb840b9919243467a71b8ddf
#
_entry.id   322dc4aacb840b9919243467a71b8ddf
#
_cell.length_a   1.000
_cell.length_b   1.000
_cell.length_c   1.000
_cell.angle_alpha   90.00
_cell.angle_beta   90.00
_cell.angle_gamma   90.00
#
_symmetry.space_group_name_H-M   'P 1'
#
loop_
_entity.id
_entity.type
_entity.pdbx_description
1 polymer ?
#
loop_
_entity_poly.entity_id
_entity_poly.type
_entity_poly.pdbx_seq_one_letter_code
_entity_poly.pdbx_strand_id
1 'polypeptide(L)'
;MGLFSKENKAGQVDLNNLPCHVAVIMDGNGRWAQKRGLPRSAGHKAGAETFRKLGTYCKNLGIDYLTVYAFSTENWKRPKDEVDGIMHLLEQYLHECIDTMEKDGNRLRFLGDLSVLTPELRELIDETNEI
;
A
#
# COMPACT_ATOMS: atom_id res chain seq x y z
N MET A 1 -18.29 -15.15 -6.23
CA MET A 1 -17.68 -14.07 -5.56
C MET A 1 -18.67 -13.13 -4.89
N GLY A 2 -19.35 -13.65 -3.90
CA GLY A 2 -20.49 -12.99 -3.33
C GLY A 2 -20.20 -11.70 -2.57
N LEU A 3 -19.08 -11.64 -1.85
CA LEU A 3 -18.77 -10.49 -0.99
C LEU A 3 -18.64 -9.16 -1.75
N PHE A 4 -18.17 -9.24 -2.99
CA PHE A 4 -17.93 -8.06 -3.81
C PHE A 4 -18.79 -8.05 -5.05
N SER A 5 -19.94 -8.69 -5.00
CA SER A 5 -20.92 -8.65 -6.08
C SER A 5 -21.51 -7.24 -6.20
N LYS A 6 -22.23 -7.00 -7.30
CA LYS A 6 -22.86 -5.70 -7.50
C LYS A 6 -23.88 -5.33 -6.43
N GLU A 7 -24.43 -6.32 -5.75
CA GLU A 7 -25.37 -6.11 -4.66
C GLU A 7 -24.68 -5.60 -3.37
N ASN A 8 -23.37 -5.87 -3.23
CA ASN A 8 -22.56 -5.42 -2.10
C ASN A 8 -21.93 -4.06 -2.37
N LYS A 9 -22.74 -3.09 -2.66
CA LYS A 9 -22.30 -1.74 -2.92
C LYS A 9 -22.18 -0.92 -1.65
N ALA A 10 -21.63 0.28 -1.78
CA ALA A 10 -21.54 1.25 -0.70
C ALA A 10 -22.88 1.52 0.00
N GLY A 11 -24.03 1.28 -0.67
CA GLY A 11 -25.35 1.38 -0.08
C GLY A 11 -25.60 0.39 1.06
N GLN A 12 -24.82 -0.67 1.18
CA GLN A 12 -24.87 -1.62 2.30
C GLN A 12 -23.92 -1.25 3.44
N VAL A 13 -23.10 -0.24 3.26
CA VAL A 13 -22.20 0.27 4.28
C VAL A 13 -22.94 1.35 5.07
N ASP A 14 -22.94 1.22 6.38
CA ASP A 14 -23.52 2.25 7.25
C ASP A 14 -22.55 3.41 7.37
N LEU A 15 -22.78 4.48 6.63
CA LEU A 15 -21.93 5.66 6.59
C LEU A 15 -21.94 6.43 7.92
N ASN A 16 -22.87 6.16 8.81
CA ASN A 16 -22.92 6.77 10.14
C ASN A 16 -22.16 5.96 11.19
N ASN A 17 -21.62 4.81 10.80
CA ASN A 17 -20.94 3.90 11.71
C ASN A 17 -19.67 3.34 11.04
N LEU A 18 -18.86 4.22 10.46
CA LEU A 18 -17.60 3.85 9.83
C LEU A 18 -16.50 3.72 10.88
N PRO A 19 -15.53 2.81 10.68
CA PRO A 19 -14.32 2.82 11.48
C PRO A 19 -13.54 4.11 11.21
N CYS A 20 -12.89 4.62 12.23
CA CYS A 20 -11.97 5.76 12.08
C CYS A 20 -10.69 5.34 11.39
N HIS A 21 -10.25 4.13 11.62
CA HIS A 21 -8.96 3.62 11.17
C HIS A 21 -9.10 2.19 10.67
N VAL A 22 -8.65 1.94 9.46
CA VAL A 22 -8.58 0.60 8.86
C VAL A 22 -7.11 0.22 8.69
N ALA A 23 -6.76 -0.99 9.08
CA ALA A 23 -5.42 -1.53 8.88
C ALA A 23 -5.50 -2.78 8.00
N VAL A 24 -4.58 -2.91 7.07
CA VAL A 24 -4.54 -3.99 6.09
C VAL A 24 -3.14 -4.60 6.07
N ILE A 25 -3.08 -5.92 6.08
CA ILE A 25 -1.84 -6.66 5.84
C ILE A 25 -1.84 -7.11 4.39
N MET A 26 -0.83 -6.68 3.64
CA MET A 26 -0.65 -7.11 2.26
C MET A 26 0.08 -8.45 2.23
N ASP A 27 -0.57 -9.47 1.73
CA ASP A 27 -0.01 -10.82 1.65
C ASP A 27 -0.54 -11.57 0.42
N GLY A 28 0.28 -12.49 -0.08
CA GLY A 28 -0.12 -13.39 -1.14
C GLY A 28 0.00 -12.84 -2.56
N ASN A 29 0.48 -11.63 -2.77
CA ASN A 29 0.59 -11.02 -4.10
C ASN A 29 1.55 -11.80 -5.02
N GLY A 30 2.67 -12.28 -4.48
CA GLY A 30 3.60 -13.12 -5.24
C GLY A 30 2.97 -14.44 -5.66
N ARG A 31 2.25 -15.10 -4.76
CA ARG A 31 1.53 -16.34 -5.05
C ARG A 31 0.42 -16.12 -6.08
N TRP A 32 -0.28 -15.02 -5.99
CA TRP A 32 -1.28 -14.63 -6.98
C TRP A 32 -0.70 -14.58 -8.39
N ALA A 33 0.48 -13.95 -8.54
CA ALA A 33 1.17 -13.87 -9.82
C ALA A 33 1.62 -15.26 -10.32
N GLN A 34 2.21 -16.06 -9.44
CA GLN A 34 2.69 -17.39 -9.79
C GLN A 34 1.57 -18.31 -10.29
N LYS A 35 0.38 -18.22 -9.72
CA LYS A 35 -0.79 -18.97 -10.18
C LYS A 35 -1.22 -18.57 -11.59
N ARG A 36 -0.80 -17.42 -12.08
CA ARG A 36 -1.11 -16.89 -13.42
C ARG A 36 0.07 -17.02 -14.38
N GLY A 37 1.13 -17.73 -13.98
CA GLY A 37 2.32 -17.88 -14.81
C GLY A 37 3.14 -16.61 -14.93
N LEU A 38 2.98 -15.67 -13.99
CA LEU A 38 3.68 -14.39 -13.99
C LEU A 38 4.80 -14.39 -12.93
N PRO A 39 5.83 -13.55 -13.12
CA PRO A 39 6.84 -13.35 -12.08
C PRO A 39 6.20 -12.78 -10.82
N ARG A 40 6.80 -13.04 -9.65
CA ARG A 40 6.32 -12.51 -8.38
C ARG A 40 6.29 -10.98 -8.37
N SER A 41 7.21 -10.32 -9.07
CA SER A 41 7.24 -8.86 -9.21
C SER A 41 5.96 -8.29 -9.80
N ALA A 42 5.34 -8.99 -10.74
CA ALA A 42 4.05 -8.57 -11.31
C ALA A 42 2.95 -8.59 -10.24
N GLY A 43 3.01 -9.54 -9.30
CA GLY A 43 2.09 -9.59 -8.17
C GLY A 43 2.26 -8.43 -7.20
N HIS A 44 3.49 -8.08 -6.90
CA HIS A 44 3.78 -6.93 -6.02
C HIS A 44 3.29 -5.63 -6.64
N LYS A 45 3.48 -5.47 -7.95
CA LYS A 45 2.98 -4.32 -8.69
C LYS A 45 1.45 -4.26 -8.66
N ALA A 46 0.79 -5.38 -8.91
CA ALA A 46 -0.68 -5.46 -8.86
C ALA A 46 -1.20 -5.14 -7.44
N GLY A 47 -0.49 -5.59 -6.40
CA GLY A 47 -0.82 -5.26 -5.02
C GLY A 47 -0.73 -3.77 -4.73
N ALA A 48 0.29 -3.09 -5.24
CA ALA A 48 0.42 -1.65 -5.10
C ALA A 48 -0.74 -0.90 -5.77
N GLU A 49 -1.16 -1.34 -6.96
CA GLU A 49 -2.32 -0.76 -7.65
C GLU A 49 -3.61 -0.96 -6.84
N THR A 50 -3.78 -2.15 -6.27
CA THR A 50 -4.93 -2.45 -5.41
C THR A 50 -4.92 -1.56 -4.17
N PHE A 51 -3.76 -1.34 -3.57
CA PHE A 51 -3.63 -0.45 -2.42
C PHE A 51 -4.03 0.99 -2.77
N ARG A 52 -3.63 1.51 -3.92
CA ARG A 52 -4.04 2.84 -4.37
C ARG A 52 -5.57 2.95 -4.47
N LYS A 53 -6.21 1.94 -5.05
CA LYS A 53 -7.67 1.88 -5.17
C LYS A 53 -8.34 1.83 -3.81
N LEU A 54 -7.79 1.05 -2.88
CA LEU A 54 -8.29 0.95 -1.53
C LEU A 54 -8.19 2.31 -0.81
N GLY A 55 -7.06 3.00 -0.95
CA GLY A 55 -6.88 4.32 -0.36
C GLY A 55 -7.91 5.32 -0.86
N THR A 56 -8.15 5.34 -2.16
CA THR A 56 -9.17 6.21 -2.75
C THR A 56 -10.57 5.85 -2.26
N TYR A 57 -10.88 4.57 -2.18
CA TYR A 57 -12.17 4.10 -1.69
C TYR A 57 -12.42 4.50 -0.23
N CYS A 58 -11.43 4.30 0.63
CA CYS A 58 -11.50 4.69 2.03
C CYS A 58 -11.72 6.20 2.20
N LYS A 59 -10.97 6.98 1.42
CA LYS A 59 -11.11 8.44 1.43
C LYS A 59 -12.53 8.87 1.03
N ASN A 60 -13.07 8.27 -0.02
CA ASN A 60 -14.41 8.60 -0.52
C ASN A 60 -15.52 8.21 0.46
N LEU A 61 -15.30 7.16 1.26
CA LEU A 61 -16.22 6.79 2.33
C LEU A 61 -16.15 7.71 3.55
N GLY A 62 -15.05 8.43 3.74
CA GLY A 62 -14.81 9.27 4.90
C GLY A 62 -14.04 8.58 6.02
N ILE A 63 -13.29 7.53 5.72
CA ILE A 63 -12.39 6.88 6.67
C ILE A 63 -11.12 7.72 6.78
N ASP A 64 -10.78 8.14 8.00
CA ASP A 64 -9.71 9.11 8.24
C ASP A 64 -8.31 8.53 8.13
N TYR A 65 -8.13 7.28 8.54
CA TYR A 65 -6.81 6.65 8.61
C TYR A 65 -6.81 5.28 7.96
N LEU A 66 -5.81 5.05 7.12
CA LEU A 66 -5.52 3.75 6.53
C LEU A 66 -4.07 3.40 6.79
N THR A 67 -3.83 2.27 7.43
CA THR A 67 -2.49 1.74 7.66
C THR A 67 -2.30 0.48 6.84
N VAL A 68 -1.16 0.35 6.21
CA VAL A 68 -0.78 -0.86 5.50
C VAL A 68 0.51 -1.43 6.08
N TYR A 69 0.51 -2.72 6.35
CA TYR A 69 1.70 -3.46 6.72
C TYR A 69 2.30 -4.04 5.43
N ALA A 70 3.31 -3.37 4.90
CA ALA A 70 3.80 -3.63 3.55
C ALA A 70 5.02 -4.55 3.51
N PHE A 71 5.90 -4.44 4.50
CA PHE A 71 7.17 -5.16 4.50
C PHE A 71 7.59 -5.51 5.93
N SER A 72 7.72 -6.81 6.21
CA SER A 72 8.11 -7.30 7.53
C SER A 72 9.58 -7.71 7.56
N THR A 73 10.12 -7.92 8.77
CA THR A 73 11.47 -8.44 8.95
C THR A 73 11.67 -9.80 8.26
N GLU A 74 10.62 -10.60 8.17
CA GLU A 74 10.67 -11.88 7.47
C GLU A 74 10.86 -11.72 5.96
N ASN A 75 10.41 -10.63 5.39
CA ASN A 75 10.52 -10.38 3.95
C ASN A 75 11.97 -10.17 3.50
N TRP A 76 12.87 -9.78 4.40
CA TRP A 76 14.30 -9.68 4.09
C TRP A 76 14.93 -11.02 3.74
N LYS A 77 14.29 -12.12 4.13
CA LYS A 77 14.74 -13.49 3.82
C LYS A 77 14.42 -13.90 2.38
N ARG A 78 13.62 -13.12 1.67
CA ARG A 78 13.29 -13.39 0.27
C ARG A 78 14.50 -13.17 -0.63
N PRO A 79 14.50 -13.76 -1.86
CA PRO A 79 15.57 -13.51 -2.82
C PRO A 79 15.82 -12.01 -3.01
N LYS A 80 17.08 -11.65 -3.18
CA LYS A 80 17.49 -10.25 -3.31
C LYS A 80 16.75 -9.52 -4.41
N ASP A 81 16.57 -10.16 -5.57
CA ASP A 81 15.88 -9.56 -6.71
C ASP A 81 14.44 -9.17 -6.37
N GLU A 82 13.76 -10.01 -5.59
CA GLU A 82 12.40 -9.72 -5.15
C GLU A 82 12.37 -8.55 -4.16
N VAL A 83 13.29 -8.52 -3.21
CA VAL A 83 13.40 -7.43 -2.24
C VAL A 83 13.72 -6.11 -2.96
N ASP A 84 14.67 -6.13 -3.87
CA ASP A 84 15.04 -4.94 -4.65
C ASP A 84 13.85 -4.43 -5.48
N GLY A 85 13.08 -5.33 -6.05
CA GLY A 85 11.86 -4.98 -6.80
C GLY A 85 10.80 -4.33 -5.91
N ILE A 86 10.59 -4.83 -4.70
CA ILE A 86 9.65 -4.25 -3.74
C ILE A 86 10.12 -2.85 -3.32
N MET A 87 11.41 -2.68 -3.05
CA MET A 87 11.96 -1.38 -2.67
C MET A 87 11.86 -0.37 -3.81
N HIS A 88 12.05 -0.81 -5.05
CA HIS A 88 11.88 0.04 -6.22
C HIS A 88 10.43 0.51 -6.38
N LEU A 89 9.46 -0.38 -6.18
CA LEU A 89 8.04 -0.01 -6.19
C LEU A 89 7.71 1.00 -5.09
N LEU A 90 8.27 0.83 -3.91
CA LEU A 90 8.10 1.76 -2.80
C LEU A 90 8.65 3.15 -3.17
N GLU A 91 9.85 3.19 -3.75
CA GLU A 91 10.47 4.43 -4.21
C GLU A 91 9.59 5.16 -5.23
N GLN A 92 9.11 4.45 -6.24
CA GLN A 92 8.21 5.01 -7.24
C GLN A 92 6.93 5.55 -6.61
N TYR A 93 6.35 4.79 -5.69
CA TYR A 93 5.13 5.19 -4.99
C TYR A 93 5.35 6.47 -4.17
N LEU A 94 6.49 6.59 -3.50
CA LEU A 94 6.83 7.77 -2.72
C LEU A 94 7.00 9.01 -3.59
N HIS A 95 7.65 8.90 -4.73
CA HIS A 95 7.75 10.02 -5.68
C HIS A 95 6.37 10.49 -6.13
N GLU A 96 5.47 9.58 -6.47
CA GLU A 96 4.10 9.94 -6.83
C GLU A 96 3.38 10.63 -5.67
N CYS A 97 3.52 10.11 -4.45
CA CYS A 97 2.86 10.66 -3.28
C CYS A 97 3.34 12.07 -2.96
N ILE A 98 4.63 12.33 -3.04
CA ILE A 98 5.19 13.66 -2.79
C ILE A 98 4.58 14.69 -3.76
N ASP A 99 4.44 14.32 -5.03
CA ASP A 99 3.90 15.21 -6.04
C ASP A 99 2.40 15.47 -5.87
N THR A 100 1.65 14.53 -5.30
CA THR A 100 0.20 14.59 -5.26
C THR A 100 -0.41 14.79 -3.87
N MET A 101 0.39 14.61 -2.83
CA MET A 101 -0.09 14.61 -1.43
C MET A 101 -0.86 15.87 -1.06
N GLU A 102 -0.28 17.01 -1.35
CA GLU A 102 -0.88 18.30 -1.06
C GLU A 102 -2.16 18.51 -1.86
N LYS A 103 -2.13 18.18 -3.14
CA LYS A 103 -3.25 18.30 -4.05
C LYS A 103 -4.40 17.38 -3.66
N ASP A 104 -4.10 16.15 -3.27
CA ASP A 104 -5.10 15.13 -2.92
C ASP A 104 -5.58 15.25 -1.47
N GLY A 105 -4.92 16.08 -0.66
CA GLY A 105 -5.25 16.23 0.75
C GLY A 105 -4.90 15.01 1.60
N ASN A 106 -3.95 14.19 1.14
CA ASN A 106 -3.48 13.02 1.85
C ASN A 106 -2.19 13.32 2.60
N ARG A 107 -1.98 12.60 3.70
CA ARG A 107 -0.74 12.67 4.45
C ARG A 107 -0.22 11.25 4.65
N LEU A 108 1.05 11.04 4.33
CA LEU A 108 1.69 9.74 4.42
C LEU A 108 2.71 9.74 5.56
N ARG A 109 2.71 8.68 6.36
CA ARG A 109 3.67 8.48 7.44
C ARG A 109 4.21 7.06 7.39
N PHE A 110 5.48 6.90 7.69
CA PHE A 110 6.15 5.62 7.76
C PHE A 110 6.49 5.29 9.20
N LEU A 111 6.21 4.04 9.57
CA LEU A 111 6.45 3.52 10.91
C LEU A 111 7.35 2.28 10.81
N GLY A 112 8.20 2.10 11.79
CA GLY A 112 9.06 0.93 11.89
C GLY A 112 10.54 1.28 11.89
N ASP A 113 11.36 0.25 11.84
CA ASP A 113 12.81 0.41 11.76
C ASP A 113 13.23 0.64 10.30
N LEU A 114 13.57 1.87 9.99
CA LEU A 114 13.96 2.29 8.65
C LEU A 114 15.49 2.24 8.44
N SER A 115 16.25 1.86 9.46
CA SER A 115 17.73 1.86 9.41
C SER A 115 18.31 0.89 8.38
N VAL A 116 17.55 -0.14 8.02
CA VAL A 116 17.95 -1.16 7.04
C VAL A 116 17.74 -0.75 5.59
N LEU A 117 17.09 0.39 5.37
CA LEU A 117 16.83 0.90 4.03
C LEU A 117 18.04 1.66 3.49
N THR A 118 18.10 1.84 2.16
CA THR A 118 19.16 2.64 1.57
C THR A 118 19.08 4.09 2.03
N PRO A 119 20.23 4.83 2.06
CA PRO A 119 20.19 6.25 2.43
C PRO A 119 19.25 7.07 1.57
N GLU A 120 19.20 6.80 0.28
CA GLU A 120 18.33 7.50 -0.69
C GLU A 120 16.85 7.28 -0.35
N LEU A 121 16.48 6.05 -0.03
CA LEU A 121 15.10 5.73 0.32
C LEU A 121 14.70 6.34 1.67
N ARG A 122 15.62 6.33 2.64
CA ARG A 122 15.38 6.98 3.94
C ARG A 122 15.18 8.48 3.80
N GLU A 123 15.99 9.13 2.97
CA GLU A 123 15.85 10.56 2.70
C GLU A 123 14.49 10.87 2.08
N LEU A 124 14.06 10.06 1.14
CA LEU A 124 12.77 10.22 0.49
C LEU A 124 11.60 10.03 1.49
N ILE A 125 11.73 9.08 2.40
CA ILE A 125 10.75 8.85 3.47
C ILE A 125 10.72 10.05 4.43
N ASP A 126 11.86 10.58 4.81
CA ASP A 126 11.94 11.74 5.69
C ASP A 126 11.27 12.95 5.03
N GLU A 127 11.53 13.19 3.76
CA GLU A 127 10.86 14.24 2.99
C GLU A 127 9.35 14.05 2.98
N THR A 128 8.89 12.82 2.77
CA THR A 128 7.48 12.47 2.79
C THR A 128 6.84 12.73 4.15
N ASN A 129 7.53 12.39 5.22
CA ASN A 129 7.04 12.58 6.58
C ASN A 129 6.94 14.05 7.00
N GLU A 130 7.66 14.93 6.37
CA GLU A 130 7.64 16.37 6.65
C GLU A 130 6.47 17.10 5.98
N ILE A 131 5.89 16.51 4.97
CA ILE A 131 4.71 17.09 4.30
C ILE A 131 3.44 16.88 5.17
#